data_4afc11a44177193b0252ae493645c211
#
_entry.id   4afc11a44177193b0252ae493645c211
#
_cell.length_a   1.000
_cell.length_b   1.000
_cell.length_c   1.000
_cell.angle_alpha   90.00
_cell.angle_beta   90.00
_cell.angle_gamma   90.00
#
_symmetry.space_group_name_H-M   'P 1'
#
loop_
_entity.id
_entity.type
_entity.pdbx_description
1 polymer ?
#
loop_
_entity_poly.entity_id
_entity_poly.type
_entity_poly.pdbx_seq_one_letter_code
_entity_poly.pdbx_strand_id
1 'polypeptide(L)'
;VIEAIRKRNPKLTLNVRRGPTVALANTLVAEAEAGVQQADLFWAVDSGSLGLVSEAGLAKPLRETARAGLREGFRYEDWAPVSGRVRTLPYNTDRLDPGQIPDSIMALPETDLSVGWAPAYGSFQSFVTAMRLLEGDKATRDWLRGMKDRARQYAGELGVVMGVSRGEVDIGLANHYYTLRLKAGQPDAPLELAFTRNDAGSLLNASGVMALRDTDLAHNFIRYLLTQEVQSYLASEAYEIPMVEGVALPEALPAAAGDNPRPLNSPASRMCARRSS
;
A
#
# COMPACT_ATOMS: atom_id res chain seq x y z
N VAL A 1 13.03 -8.11 -4.99
CA VAL A 1 12.07 -8.48 -6.05
C VAL A 1 12.72 -8.42 -7.44
N ILE A 2 13.15 -7.26 -7.95
CA ILE A 2 13.73 -7.14 -9.32
C ILE A 2 14.94 -8.07 -9.53
N GLU A 3 15.86 -8.14 -8.56
CA GLU A 3 17.00 -9.06 -8.67
C GLU A 3 16.58 -10.54 -8.68
N ALA A 4 15.55 -10.90 -7.91
CA ALA A 4 14.99 -12.24 -7.95
C ALA A 4 14.35 -12.56 -9.32
N ILE A 5 13.65 -11.58 -9.92
CA ILE A 5 13.09 -11.71 -11.26
C ILE A 5 14.20 -11.92 -12.30
N ARG A 6 15.26 -11.13 -12.28
CA ARG A 6 16.40 -11.26 -13.19
C ARG A 6 17.08 -12.62 -13.07
N LYS A 7 17.31 -13.07 -11.83
CA LYS A 7 17.93 -14.37 -11.57
C LYS A 7 17.12 -15.54 -12.13
N ARG A 8 15.80 -15.47 -12.03
CA ARG A 8 14.88 -16.51 -12.52
C ARG A 8 14.64 -16.45 -14.03
N ASN A 9 14.85 -15.29 -14.63
CA ASN A 9 14.60 -15.05 -16.05
C ASN A 9 15.86 -14.48 -16.74
N PRO A 10 16.93 -15.26 -16.89
CA PRO A 10 18.24 -14.77 -17.35
C PRO A 10 18.24 -14.24 -18.80
N LYS A 11 17.21 -14.58 -19.59
CA LYS A 11 17.03 -14.09 -20.96
C LYS A 11 16.25 -12.75 -21.02
N LEU A 12 15.67 -12.31 -19.88
CA LEU A 12 14.90 -11.09 -19.80
C LEU A 12 15.81 -9.91 -19.46
N THR A 13 15.91 -8.95 -20.35
CA THR A 13 16.60 -7.66 -20.10
C THR A 13 15.60 -6.68 -19.48
N LEU A 14 15.86 -6.30 -18.24
CA LEU A 14 15.07 -5.31 -17.51
C LEU A 14 15.87 -4.03 -17.33
N ASN A 15 15.48 -2.96 -18.01
CA ASN A 15 15.94 -1.60 -17.77
C ASN A 15 15.02 -0.96 -16.72
N VAL A 16 15.53 -0.71 -15.53
CA VAL A 16 14.70 -0.24 -14.40
C VAL A 16 15.14 1.17 -14.00
N ARG A 17 14.23 2.12 -14.17
CA ARG A 17 14.33 3.46 -13.57
C ARG A 17 13.64 3.45 -12.22
N ARG A 18 14.34 3.86 -11.16
CA ARG A 18 13.80 3.91 -9.79
C ARG A 18 13.66 5.34 -9.33
N GLY A 19 12.63 5.61 -8.54
CA GLY A 19 12.38 6.92 -7.93
C GLY A 19 11.07 6.93 -7.16
N PRO A 20 10.74 8.05 -6.51
CA PRO A 20 9.43 8.27 -5.93
C PRO A 20 8.34 8.13 -7.01
N THR A 21 7.30 7.33 -6.75
CA THR A 21 6.32 6.95 -7.77
C THR A 21 5.58 8.15 -8.36
N VAL A 22 5.26 9.16 -7.55
CA VAL A 22 4.65 10.41 -8.03
C VAL A 22 5.56 11.16 -9.00
N ALA A 23 6.87 11.23 -8.72
CA ALA A 23 7.84 11.87 -9.61
C ALA A 23 7.98 11.10 -10.93
N LEU A 24 8.00 9.76 -10.87
CA LEU A 24 8.04 8.92 -12.07
C LEU A 24 6.75 9.07 -12.90
N ALA A 25 5.58 9.12 -12.26
CA ALA A 25 4.30 9.35 -12.94
C ALA A 25 4.29 10.71 -13.68
N ASN A 26 4.70 11.79 -13.00
CA ASN A 26 4.82 13.10 -13.62
C ASN A 26 5.83 13.12 -14.80
N THR A 27 6.93 12.38 -14.67
CA THR A 27 7.90 12.24 -15.77
C THR A 27 7.26 11.55 -16.97
N LEU A 28 6.50 10.46 -16.76
CA LEU A 28 5.81 9.75 -17.86
C LEU A 28 4.82 10.66 -18.58
N VAL A 29 4.07 11.47 -17.84
CA VAL A 29 3.13 12.44 -18.42
C VAL A 29 3.87 13.48 -19.24
N ALA A 30 4.93 14.08 -18.72
CA ALA A 30 5.74 15.09 -19.42
C ALA A 30 6.45 14.49 -20.67
N GLU A 31 6.99 13.27 -20.57
CA GLU A 31 7.57 12.56 -21.71
C GLU A 31 6.53 12.33 -22.82
N ALA A 32 5.32 11.93 -22.45
CA ALA A 32 4.23 11.70 -23.42
C ALA A 32 3.78 13.00 -24.09
N GLU A 33 3.65 14.10 -23.36
CA GLU A 33 3.36 15.44 -23.91
C GLU A 33 4.44 15.90 -24.90
N ALA A 34 5.70 15.51 -24.65
CA ALA A 34 6.82 15.77 -25.57
C ALA A 34 6.91 14.76 -26.73
N GLY A 35 5.95 13.84 -26.88
CA GLY A 35 5.95 12.80 -27.90
C GLY A 35 6.99 11.69 -27.67
N VAL A 36 7.50 11.56 -26.46
CA VAL A 36 8.51 10.57 -26.07
C VAL A 36 7.85 9.48 -25.25
N GLN A 37 8.07 8.23 -25.62
CA GLN A 37 7.61 7.07 -24.87
C GLN A 37 8.75 6.06 -24.73
N GLN A 38 9.39 6.03 -23.57
CA GLN A 38 10.54 5.15 -23.30
C GLN A 38 10.14 3.90 -22.51
N ALA A 39 9.18 4.02 -21.58
CA ALA A 39 8.78 2.94 -20.71
C ALA A 39 7.74 2.02 -21.34
N ASP A 40 7.87 0.72 -21.11
CA ASP A 40 6.88 -0.30 -21.47
C ASP A 40 5.87 -0.54 -20.33
N LEU A 41 6.33 -0.38 -19.09
CA LEU A 41 5.56 -0.64 -17.87
C LEU A 41 5.78 0.47 -16.84
N PHE A 42 4.76 0.74 -16.05
CA PHE A 42 4.87 1.55 -14.85
C PHE A 42 4.43 0.73 -13.63
N TRP A 43 5.33 0.58 -12.66
CA TRP A 43 5.05 -0.12 -11.41
C TRP A 43 5.13 0.87 -10.25
N ALA A 44 3.98 1.19 -9.66
CA ALA A 44 3.86 2.14 -8.57
C ALA A 44 3.58 1.44 -7.24
N VAL A 45 4.04 2.05 -6.16
CA VAL A 45 3.76 1.57 -4.79
C VAL A 45 2.41 2.06 -4.26
N ASP A 46 1.71 2.92 -4.99
CA ASP A 46 0.43 3.51 -4.60
C ASP A 46 -0.52 3.68 -5.78
N SER A 47 -1.82 3.58 -5.50
CA SER A 47 -2.88 3.70 -6.50
C SER A 47 -3.06 5.13 -7.02
N GLY A 48 -2.65 6.16 -6.26
CA GLY A 48 -2.75 7.55 -6.70
C GLY A 48 -1.83 7.85 -7.88
N SER A 49 -0.57 7.37 -7.84
CA SER A 49 0.37 7.50 -8.95
C SER A 49 -0.10 6.73 -10.19
N LEU A 50 -0.74 5.55 -10.02
CA LEU A 50 -1.36 4.81 -11.13
C LEU A 50 -2.52 5.59 -11.74
N GLY A 51 -3.38 6.18 -10.89
CA GLY A 51 -4.50 7.02 -11.33
C GLY A 51 -4.03 8.20 -12.19
N LEU A 52 -2.96 8.89 -11.79
CA LEU A 52 -2.40 10.01 -12.55
C LEU A 52 -1.99 9.60 -13.98
N VAL A 53 -1.32 8.45 -14.12
CA VAL A 53 -0.89 7.94 -15.44
C VAL A 53 -2.08 7.45 -16.26
N SER A 54 -3.08 6.84 -15.61
CA SER A 54 -4.34 6.41 -16.25
C SER A 54 -5.16 7.60 -16.76
N GLU A 55 -5.34 8.65 -15.95
CA GLU A 55 -6.04 9.89 -16.33
C GLU A 55 -5.38 10.61 -17.50
N ALA A 56 -4.05 10.52 -17.61
CA ALA A 56 -3.31 11.03 -18.76
C ALA A 56 -3.48 10.19 -20.04
N GLY A 57 -4.26 9.10 -19.99
CA GLY A 57 -4.51 8.22 -21.14
C GLY A 57 -3.32 7.37 -21.58
N LEU A 58 -2.31 7.21 -20.72
CA LEU A 58 -1.07 6.49 -21.06
C LEU A 58 -1.18 4.98 -20.83
N ALA A 59 -2.05 4.56 -19.92
CA ALA A 59 -2.28 3.15 -19.61
C ALA A 59 -2.99 2.44 -20.79
N LYS A 60 -2.54 1.22 -21.06
CA LYS A 60 -3.19 0.34 -22.04
C LYS A 60 -4.10 -0.65 -21.32
N PRO A 61 -5.30 -0.97 -21.89
CA PRO A 61 -6.17 -1.97 -21.32
C PRO A 61 -5.45 -3.30 -21.09
N LEU A 62 -5.63 -3.88 -19.91
CA LEU A 62 -5.05 -5.18 -19.58
C LEU A 62 -5.85 -6.30 -20.26
N ARG A 63 -5.13 -7.25 -20.83
CA ARG A 63 -5.74 -8.47 -21.36
C ARG A 63 -6.36 -9.28 -20.23
N GLU A 64 -7.51 -9.93 -20.50
CA GLU A 64 -8.19 -10.75 -19.51
C GLU A 64 -7.28 -11.82 -18.88
N THR A 65 -6.42 -12.44 -19.70
CA THR A 65 -5.44 -13.44 -19.24
C THR A 65 -4.42 -12.90 -18.23
N ALA A 66 -4.20 -11.58 -18.17
CA ALA A 66 -3.30 -10.95 -17.22
C ALA A 66 -3.96 -10.66 -15.88
N ARG A 67 -5.31 -10.70 -15.79
CA ARG A 67 -6.05 -10.34 -14.58
C ARG A 67 -6.99 -11.43 -14.06
N ALA A 68 -7.10 -12.55 -14.76
CA ALA A 68 -8.05 -13.63 -14.44
C ALA A 68 -7.86 -14.21 -13.02
N GLY A 69 -6.62 -14.31 -12.53
CA GLY A 69 -6.30 -14.86 -11.20
C GLY A 69 -6.41 -13.87 -10.05
N LEU A 70 -6.72 -12.60 -10.32
CA LEU A 70 -6.85 -11.58 -9.27
C LEU A 70 -8.10 -11.82 -8.42
N ARG A 71 -8.00 -11.50 -7.13
CA ARG A 71 -9.11 -11.53 -6.19
C ARG A 71 -10.29 -10.69 -6.70
N GLU A 72 -11.51 -11.14 -6.40
CA GLU A 72 -12.71 -10.40 -6.73
C GLU A 72 -12.66 -8.97 -6.15
N GLY A 73 -13.11 -7.98 -6.94
CA GLY A 73 -13.04 -6.57 -6.56
C GLY A 73 -11.72 -5.86 -6.87
N PHE A 74 -10.67 -6.61 -7.26
CA PHE A 74 -9.34 -6.06 -7.60
C PHE A 74 -8.97 -6.20 -9.09
N ARG A 75 -9.95 -6.47 -9.95
CA ARG A 75 -9.78 -6.62 -11.41
C ARG A 75 -10.05 -5.29 -12.11
N TYR A 76 -9.02 -4.45 -12.18
CA TYR A 76 -9.11 -3.17 -12.90
C TYR A 76 -8.86 -3.35 -14.39
N GLU A 77 -9.29 -2.38 -15.19
CA GLU A 77 -9.20 -2.45 -16.64
C GLU A 77 -7.78 -2.15 -17.14
N ASP A 78 -7.10 -1.19 -16.56
CA ASP A 78 -5.87 -0.57 -17.05
C ASP A 78 -4.64 -0.79 -16.14
N TRP A 79 -4.80 -1.39 -14.98
CA TRP A 79 -3.69 -1.79 -14.11
C TRP A 79 -4.01 -3.03 -13.29
N ALA A 80 -2.97 -3.75 -12.89
CA ALA A 80 -3.09 -4.92 -12.03
C ALA A 80 -2.48 -4.64 -10.66
N PRO A 81 -3.18 -4.89 -9.55
CA PRO A 81 -2.59 -4.89 -8.22
C PRO A 81 -1.58 -6.04 -8.09
N VAL A 82 -0.38 -5.73 -7.63
CA VAL A 82 0.72 -6.70 -7.50
C VAL A 82 0.85 -7.18 -6.06
N SER A 83 0.71 -6.27 -5.10
CA SER A 83 0.79 -6.61 -3.68
C SER A 83 -0.04 -5.64 -2.85
N GLY A 84 -0.64 -6.15 -1.80
CA GLY A 84 -1.48 -5.39 -0.88
C GLY A 84 -0.79 -5.02 0.41
N ARG A 85 -1.24 -3.94 1.03
CA ARG A 85 -0.83 -3.50 2.36
C ARG A 85 -2.00 -2.88 3.10
N VAL A 86 -2.04 -3.11 4.40
CA VAL A 86 -3.02 -2.48 5.29
C VAL A 86 -2.33 -1.56 6.27
N ARG A 87 -3.00 -0.47 6.61
CA ARG A 87 -2.63 0.37 7.72
C ARG A 87 -2.87 -0.41 9.02
N THR A 88 -1.96 -0.26 9.96
CA THR A 88 -2.06 -0.91 11.26
C THR A 88 -1.72 0.08 12.35
N LEU A 89 -2.05 -0.31 13.56
CA LEU A 89 -1.63 0.34 14.78
C LEU A 89 -0.60 -0.57 15.47
N PRO A 90 0.72 -0.48 15.10
CA PRO A 90 1.75 -1.11 15.91
C PRO A 90 1.72 -0.52 17.32
N TYR A 91 1.74 -1.36 18.35
CA TYR A 91 1.71 -0.93 19.75
C TYR A 91 2.76 -1.63 20.59
N ASN A 92 3.18 -0.97 21.67
CA ASN A 92 4.16 -1.51 22.60
C ASN A 92 3.47 -2.41 23.63
N THR A 93 3.82 -3.70 23.65
CA THR A 93 3.20 -4.71 24.53
C THR A 93 3.61 -4.62 26.00
N ASP A 94 4.72 -3.92 26.33
CA ASP A 94 5.09 -3.65 27.72
C ASP A 94 4.29 -2.48 28.32
N ARG A 95 3.58 -1.71 27.49
CA ARG A 95 2.87 -0.49 27.88
C ARG A 95 1.35 -0.56 27.71
N LEU A 96 0.88 -1.38 26.79
CA LEU A 96 -0.54 -1.49 26.44
C LEU A 96 -1.00 -2.93 26.35
N ASP A 97 -2.15 -3.19 26.91
CA ASP A 97 -2.95 -4.38 26.61
C ASP A 97 -3.76 -4.18 25.33
N PRO A 98 -4.06 -5.24 24.56
CA PRO A 98 -4.85 -5.14 23.33
C PRO A 98 -6.21 -4.43 23.51
N GLY A 99 -6.86 -4.59 24.67
CA GLY A 99 -8.14 -3.96 24.97
C GLY A 99 -8.11 -2.44 25.17
N GLN A 100 -6.93 -1.85 25.25
CA GLN A 100 -6.75 -0.39 25.38
C GLN A 100 -6.63 0.31 24.00
N ILE A 101 -6.53 -0.47 22.93
CA ILE A 101 -6.34 0.06 21.57
C ILE A 101 -7.70 0.31 20.94
N PRO A 102 -7.95 1.50 20.36
CA PRO A 102 -9.24 1.81 19.77
C PRO A 102 -9.52 0.97 18.51
N ASP A 103 -10.74 0.51 18.36
CA ASP A 103 -11.21 -0.21 17.17
C ASP A 103 -11.35 0.70 15.92
N SER A 104 -11.34 2.02 16.11
CA SER A 104 -11.45 3.01 15.04
C SER A 104 -10.24 3.94 15.03
N ILE A 105 -9.67 4.14 13.82
CA ILE A 105 -8.63 5.13 13.61
C ILE A 105 -9.10 6.54 13.96
N MET A 106 -10.39 6.81 13.78
CA MET A 106 -11.00 8.11 14.04
C MET A 106 -11.04 8.46 15.53
N ALA A 107 -11.00 7.48 16.42
CA ALA A 107 -10.99 7.69 17.86
C ALA A 107 -9.61 8.08 18.44
N LEU A 108 -8.51 7.92 17.69
CA LEU A 108 -7.14 8.20 18.17
C LEU A 108 -6.95 9.60 18.77
N PRO A 109 -7.49 10.69 18.18
CA PRO A 109 -7.34 12.03 18.75
C PRO A 109 -7.98 12.21 20.15
N GLU A 110 -8.91 11.32 20.52
CA GLU A 110 -9.67 11.38 21.79
C GLU A 110 -9.06 10.48 22.88
N THR A 111 -8.04 9.70 22.54
CA THR A 111 -7.33 8.81 23.49
C THR A 111 -6.21 9.55 24.21
N ASP A 112 -5.77 9.06 25.36
CA ASP A 112 -4.58 9.55 26.07
C ASP A 112 -3.28 8.90 25.59
N LEU A 113 -3.34 8.05 24.54
CA LEU A 113 -2.20 7.34 24.00
C LEU A 113 -1.22 8.29 23.33
N SER A 114 0.08 8.10 23.57
CA SER A 114 1.11 8.75 22.78
C SER A 114 1.25 8.06 21.43
N VAL A 115 1.13 8.83 20.35
CA VAL A 115 1.05 8.31 18.98
C VAL A 115 2.25 8.72 18.14
N GLY A 116 2.84 7.78 17.41
CA GLY A 116 3.85 8.04 16.39
C GLY A 116 3.24 8.07 14.99
N TRP A 117 3.63 9.04 14.17
CA TRP A 117 3.20 9.13 12.78
C TRP A 117 4.29 9.66 11.84
N ALA A 118 4.13 9.47 10.54
CA ALA A 118 5.04 9.95 9.51
C ALA A 118 4.27 10.75 8.43
N PRO A 119 3.82 11.98 8.71
CA PRO A 119 2.87 12.71 7.85
C PRO A 119 3.44 13.12 6.48
N ALA A 120 4.75 13.27 6.36
CA ALA A 120 5.42 13.56 5.07
C ALA A 120 5.62 12.32 4.20
N TYR A 121 5.37 11.12 4.72
CA TYR A 121 5.58 9.86 4.00
C TYR A 121 4.42 9.58 3.04
N GLY A 122 4.72 9.18 1.80
CA GLY A 122 3.71 9.02 0.73
C GLY A 122 2.57 8.06 1.08
N SER A 123 2.87 6.97 1.80
CA SER A 123 1.85 6.02 2.26
C SER A 123 0.87 6.64 3.27
N PHE A 124 1.34 7.58 4.11
CA PHE A 124 0.48 8.32 5.01
C PHE A 124 -0.42 9.30 4.24
N GLN A 125 0.10 9.95 3.21
CA GLN A 125 -0.69 10.85 2.36
C GLN A 125 -1.80 10.09 1.61
N SER A 126 -1.51 8.89 1.11
CA SER A 126 -2.53 8.00 0.53
C SER A 126 -3.60 7.59 1.55
N PHE A 127 -3.21 7.32 2.79
CA PHE A 127 -4.13 7.05 3.89
C PHE A 127 -5.05 8.27 4.19
N VAL A 128 -4.50 9.48 4.23
CA VAL A 128 -5.30 10.71 4.41
C VAL A 128 -6.28 10.91 3.25
N THR A 129 -5.87 10.60 2.03
CA THR A 129 -6.77 10.64 0.87
C THR A 129 -7.92 9.65 1.03
N ALA A 130 -7.64 8.42 1.47
CA ALA A 130 -8.66 7.43 1.77
C ALA A 130 -9.61 7.90 2.89
N MET A 131 -9.08 8.48 3.95
CA MET A 131 -9.87 9.06 5.04
C MET A 131 -10.83 10.16 4.54
N ARG A 132 -10.36 11.04 3.66
CA ARG A 132 -11.21 12.09 3.05
C ARG A 132 -12.38 11.49 2.25
N LEU A 133 -12.13 10.39 1.56
CA LEU A 133 -13.16 9.73 0.74
C LEU A 133 -14.20 8.96 1.57
N LEU A 134 -13.78 8.38 2.68
CA LEU A 134 -14.65 7.56 3.54
C LEU A 134 -15.35 8.36 4.62
N GLU A 135 -14.61 9.24 5.31
CA GLU A 135 -15.09 9.98 6.48
C GLU A 135 -15.48 11.44 6.13
N GLY A 136 -15.05 11.91 4.96
CA GLY A 136 -15.27 13.26 4.48
C GLY A 136 -14.18 14.25 4.88
N ASP A 137 -14.14 15.39 4.16
CA ASP A 137 -13.09 16.40 4.30
C ASP A 137 -13.08 17.07 5.70
N LYS A 138 -14.26 17.29 6.28
CA LYS A 138 -14.35 17.92 7.60
C LYS A 138 -13.81 17.00 8.70
N ALA A 139 -14.28 15.77 8.76
CA ALA A 139 -13.85 14.81 9.78
C ALA A 139 -12.35 14.52 9.66
N THR A 140 -11.83 14.36 8.44
CA THR A 140 -10.40 14.18 8.20
C THR A 140 -9.57 15.36 8.68
N ARG A 141 -10.02 16.59 8.43
CA ARG A 141 -9.33 17.81 8.86
C ARG A 141 -9.32 17.94 10.39
N ASP A 142 -10.43 17.65 11.02
CA ASP A 142 -10.56 17.69 12.48
C ASP A 142 -9.67 16.62 13.13
N TRP A 143 -9.63 15.41 12.56
CA TRP A 143 -8.72 14.34 12.96
C TRP A 143 -7.25 14.74 12.85
N LEU A 144 -6.83 15.31 11.70
CA LEU A 144 -5.46 15.77 11.49
C LEU A 144 -5.07 16.88 12.47
N ARG A 145 -5.97 17.80 12.80
CA ARG A 145 -5.75 18.84 13.81
C ARG A 145 -5.58 18.24 15.19
N GLY A 146 -6.45 17.31 15.58
CA GLY A 146 -6.37 16.63 16.87
C GLY A 146 -5.08 15.83 17.03
N MET A 147 -4.54 15.28 15.93
CA MET A 147 -3.29 14.53 15.95
C MET A 147 -2.04 15.42 15.92
N LYS A 148 -2.09 16.57 15.25
CA LYS A 148 -0.91 17.40 14.95
C LYS A 148 -0.11 17.81 16.20
N ASP A 149 -0.79 18.18 17.27
CA ASP A 149 -0.17 18.75 18.46
C ASP A 149 0.23 17.67 19.49
N ARG A 150 -0.17 16.43 19.28
CA ARG A 150 0.07 15.31 20.21
C ARG A 150 0.88 14.16 19.62
N ALA A 151 0.87 13.99 18.31
CA ALA A 151 1.59 12.90 17.68
C ALA A 151 3.07 13.24 17.47
N ARG A 152 3.94 12.32 17.86
CA ARG A 152 5.37 12.41 17.59
C ARG A 152 5.65 12.12 16.13
N GLN A 153 6.37 13.02 15.48
CA GLN A 153 6.68 12.93 14.06
C GLN A 153 7.97 12.14 13.82
N TYR A 154 7.94 11.26 12.83
CA TYR A 154 9.06 10.50 12.31
C TYR A 154 9.22 10.76 10.79
N ALA A 155 10.42 10.53 10.26
CA ALA A 155 10.70 10.70 8.83
C ALA A 155 10.01 9.64 7.95
N GLY A 156 9.70 8.46 8.50
CA GLY A 156 9.06 7.35 7.80
C GLY A 156 8.49 6.31 8.75
N GLU A 157 7.69 5.40 8.22
CA GLU A 157 6.94 4.42 9.02
C GLU A 157 7.84 3.39 9.74
N LEU A 158 9.03 3.08 9.20
CA LEU A 158 10.01 2.26 9.93
C LEU A 158 10.44 2.96 11.23
N GLY A 159 10.68 4.28 11.17
CA GLY A 159 11.00 5.08 12.36
C GLY A 159 9.87 5.07 13.38
N VAL A 160 8.60 5.11 12.94
CA VAL A 160 7.42 4.98 13.81
C VAL A 160 7.46 3.64 14.54
N VAL A 161 7.60 2.53 13.82
CA VAL A 161 7.61 1.18 14.40
C VAL A 161 8.77 0.98 15.37
N MET A 162 9.96 1.50 15.05
CA MET A 162 11.10 1.48 15.96
C MET A 162 10.86 2.33 17.22
N GLY A 163 10.20 3.48 17.08
CA GLY A 163 9.83 4.34 18.20
C GLY A 163 8.85 3.65 19.16
N VAL A 164 7.84 2.95 18.60
CA VAL A 164 6.92 2.12 19.39
C VAL A 164 7.67 1.01 20.12
N SER A 165 8.52 0.25 19.43
CA SER A 165 9.31 -0.84 20.03
C SER A 165 10.20 -0.38 21.17
N ARG A 166 10.74 0.85 21.10
CA ARG A 166 11.59 1.45 22.14
C ARG A 166 10.80 2.12 23.28
N GLY A 167 9.46 2.11 23.21
CA GLY A 167 8.61 2.79 24.19
C GLY A 167 8.66 4.33 24.11
N GLU A 168 9.11 4.89 22.98
CA GLU A 168 9.10 6.35 22.76
C GLU A 168 7.68 6.88 22.59
N VAL A 169 6.79 6.05 22.07
CA VAL A 169 5.35 6.24 21.94
C VAL A 169 4.65 4.92 22.23
N ASP A 170 3.38 4.98 22.63
CA ASP A 170 2.59 3.79 22.97
C ASP A 170 2.15 3.03 21.74
N ILE A 171 1.73 3.77 20.71
CA ILE A 171 1.13 3.25 19.48
C ILE A 171 1.64 4.06 18.28
N GLY A 172 1.60 3.45 17.09
CA GLY A 172 2.02 4.09 15.86
C GLY A 172 1.02 3.92 14.71
N LEU A 173 1.24 4.67 13.64
CA LEU A 173 0.54 4.56 12.38
C LEU A 173 1.53 4.08 11.32
N ALA A 174 1.45 2.81 10.91
CA ALA A 174 2.36 2.22 9.93
C ALA A 174 1.70 1.11 9.11
N ASN A 175 2.25 0.82 7.95
CA ASN A 175 1.89 -0.38 7.20
C ASN A 175 2.38 -1.63 7.94
N HIS A 176 1.58 -2.69 7.88
CA HIS A 176 1.77 -3.94 8.62
C HIS A 176 3.17 -4.57 8.47
N TYR A 177 3.74 -4.55 7.26
CA TYR A 177 5.01 -5.22 6.97
C TYR A 177 6.22 -4.63 7.70
N TYR A 178 6.17 -3.38 8.14
CA TYR A 178 7.28 -2.81 8.92
C TYR A 178 7.42 -3.49 10.28
N THR A 179 6.30 -3.73 10.96
CA THR A 179 6.27 -4.48 12.22
C THR A 179 6.72 -5.92 12.02
N LEU A 180 6.20 -6.59 10.99
CA LEU A 180 6.55 -7.99 10.72
C LEU A 180 8.06 -8.16 10.43
N ARG A 181 8.64 -7.25 9.63
CA ARG A 181 10.08 -7.25 9.33
C ARG A 181 10.92 -6.98 10.57
N LEU A 182 10.50 -6.07 11.43
CA LEU A 182 11.21 -5.78 12.67
C LEU A 182 11.18 -7.00 13.59
N LYS A 183 10.03 -7.62 13.78
CA LYS A 183 9.89 -8.85 14.59
C LYS A 183 10.66 -10.04 14.01
N ALA A 184 10.73 -10.18 12.70
CA ALA A 184 11.55 -11.23 12.07
C ALA A 184 13.05 -11.06 12.41
N GLY A 185 13.54 -9.84 12.54
CA GLY A 185 14.93 -9.55 12.98
C GLY A 185 15.11 -9.47 14.49
N GLN A 186 14.06 -9.22 15.24
CA GLN A 186 14.04 -9.06 16.70
C GLN A 186 12.75 -9.70 17.27
N PRO A 187 12.70 -11.04 17.40
CA PRO A 187 11.48 -11.74 17.83
C PRO A 187 10.95 -11.31 19.20
N ASP A 188 11.86 -10.94 20.11
CA ASP A 188 11.53 -10.52 21.48
C ASP A 188 11.18 -9.03 21.61
N ALA A 189 11.10 -8.29 20.49
CA ALA A 189 10.69 -6.88 20.52
C ALA A 189 9.28 -6.74 21.12
N PRO A 190 9.07 -5.81 22.09
CA PRO A 190 7.76 -5.61 22.72
C PRO A 190 6.82 -4.87 21.78
N LEU A 191 6.41 -5.54 20.72
CA LEU A 191 5.71 -4.95 19.59
C LEU A 191 4.71 -5.92 19.00
N GLU A 192 3.45 -5.50 18.86
CA GLU A 192 2.41 -6.23 18.18
C GLU A 192 1.60 -5.33 17.25
N LEU A 193 0.74 -5.94 16.41
CA LEU A 193 -0.15 -5.26 15.48
C LEU A 193 -1.58 -5.24 16.00
N ALA A 194 -2.19 -4.07 15.93
CA ALA A 194 -3.65 -3.94 16.03
C ALA A 194 -4.23 -3.40 14.71
N PHE A 195 -5.49 -3.73 14.47
CA PHE A 195 -6.21 -3.39 13.26
C PHE A 195 -7.48 -2.63 13.65
N THR A 196 -7.76 -1.54 12.94
CA THR A 196 -9.06 -0.88 13.06
C THR A 196 -10.10 -1.56 12.17
N ARG A 197 -11.38 -1.24 12.36
CA ARG A 197 -12.49 -1.90 11.67
C ARG A 197 -13.40 -0.87 11.00
N ASN A 198 -13.77 -1.18 9.74
CA ASN A 198 -14.78 -0.42 9.00
C ASN A 198 -14.50 1.06 8.75
N ASP A 199 -13.25 1.50 8.86
CA ASP A 199 -12.82 2.87 8.61
C ASP A 199 -11.60 2.95 7.67
N ALA A 200 -11.04 4.15 7.48
CA ALA A 200 -9.89 4.36 6.63
C ALA A 200 -8.62 3.60 7.09
N GLY A 201 -8.53 3.25 8.37
CA GLY A 201 -7.41 2.48 8.94
C GLY A 201 -7.42 1.01 8.54
N SER A 202 -8.55 0.47 8.06
CA SER A 202 -8.69 -0.92 7.62
C SER A 202 -8.64 -1.11 6.10
N LEU A 203 -8.33 -0.04 5.34
CA LEU A 203 -8.24 -0.13 3.89
C LEU A 203 -7.03 -0.90 3.41
N LEU A 204 -7.27 -1.79 2.45
CA LEU A 204 -6.21 -2.41 1.67
C LEU A 204 -5.75 -1.44 0.58
N ASN A 205 -4.54 -0.93 0.70
CA ASN A 205 -3.85 -0.21 -0.38
C ASN A 205 -3.02 -1.20 -1.20
N ALA A 206 -2.88 -0.98 -2.50
CA ALA A 206 -2.14 -1.87 -3.37
C ALA A 206 -1.03 -1.13 -4.11
N SER A 207 0.12 -1.79 -4.23
CA SER A 207 1.04 -1.50 -5.32
C SER A 207 0.47 -2.09 -6.61
N GLY A 208 0.71 -1.45 -7.73
CA GLY A 208 0.15 -1.92 -8.98
C GLY A 208 1.08 -1.68 -10.16
N VAL A 209 0.83 -2.41 -11.22
CA VAL A 209 1.56 -2.32 -12.48
C VAL A 209 0.58 -2.09 -13.63
N MET A 210 0.96 -1.22 -14.56
CA MET A 210 0.21 -0.99 -15.81
C MET A 210 1.12 -1.14 -17.03
N ALA A 211 0.52 -1.53 -18.13
CA ALA A 211 1.16 -1.51 -19.43
C ALA A 211 1.04 -0.11 -20.03
N LEU A 212 2.16 0.46 -20.48
CA LEU A 212 2.22 1.73 -21.22
C LEU A 212 2.31 1.47 -22.74
N ARG A 213 2.69 0.25 -23.12
CA ARG A 213 2.68 -0.24 -24.50
C ARG A 213 1.90 -1.56 -24.55
N ASP A 214 1.05 -1.70 -25.55
CA ASP A 214 0.32 -2.96 -25.79
C ASP A 214 1.22 -3.95 -26.55
N THR A 215 2.10 -4.59 -25.80
CA THR A 215 3.00 -5.64 -26.33
C THR A 215 2.82 -6.94 -25.55
N ASP A 216 3.06 -8.08 -26.22
CA ASP A 216 3.02 -9.38 -25.58
C ASP A 216 4.00 -9.48 -24.41
N LEU A 217 5.16 -8.83 -24.51
CA LEU A 217 6.17 -8.83 -23.46
C LEU A 217 5.68 -8.08 -22.21
N ALA A 218 5.05 -6.92 -22.38
CA ALA A 218 4.49 -6.15 -21.26
C ALA A 218 3.39 -6.94 -20.53
N HIS A 219 2.43 -7.50 -21.27
CA HIS A 219 1.35 -8.30 -20.68
C HIS A 219 1.86 -9.60 -20.05
N ASN A 220 2.84 -10.26 -20.65
CA ASN A 220 3.46 -11.45 -20.07
C ASN A 220 4.22 -11.13 -18.79
N PHE A 221 4.88 -9.98 -18.70
CA PHE A 221 5.52 -9.53 -17.47
C PHE A 221 4.51 -9.27 -16.35
N ILE A 222 3.39 -8.59 -16.65
CA ILE A 222 2.30 -8.40 -15.69
C ILE A 222 1.76 -9.74 -15.21
N ARG A 223 1.45 -10.65 -16.14
CA ARG A 223 0.98 -12.01 -15.82
C ARG A 223 1.97 -12.77 -14.94
N TYR A 224 3.28 -12.63 -15.20
CA TYR A 224 4.32 -13.24 -14.39
C TYR A 224 4.30 -12.72 -12.95
N LEU A 225 4.13 -11.42 -12.73
CA LEU A 225 4.00 -10.84 -11.38
C LEU A 225 2.80 -11.38 -10.60
N LEU A 226 1.79 -11.85 -11.31
CA LEU A 226 0.55 -12.41 -10.74
C LEU A 226 0.55 -13.94 -10.66
N THR A 227 1.69 -14.61 -10.93
CA THR A 227 1.80 -16.05 -10.68
C THR A 227 1.84 -16.37 -9.20
N GLN A 228 1.36 -17.55 -8.82
CA GLN A 228 1.41 -18.00 -7.42
C GLN A 228 2.84 -17.98 -6.87
N GLU A 229 3.85 -18.30 -7.70
CA GLU A 229 5.25 -18.26 -7.31
C GLU A 229 5.69 -16.86 -6.87
N VAL A 230 5.42 -15.82 -7.69
CA VAL A 230 5.81 -14.45 -7.37
C VAL A 230 5.00 -13.91 -6.20
N GLN A 231 3.72 -14.21 -6.16
CA GLN A 231 2.83 -13.77 -5.08
C GLN A 231 3.19 -14.42 -3.73
N SER A 232 3.55 -15.71 -3.73
CA SER A 232 4.07 -16.39 -2.53
C SER A 232 5.40 -15.80 -2.08
N TYR A 233 6.30 -15.48 -3.02
CA TYR A 233 7.56 -14.78 -2.71
C TYR A 233 7.31 -13.40 -2.06
N LEU A 234 6.37 -12.63 -2.59
CA LEU A 234 6.02 -11.32 -2.01
C LEU A 234 5.42 -11.47 -0.60
N ALA A 235 4.61 -12.50 -0.38
CA ALA A 235 4.03 -12.77 0.93
C ALA A 235 5.09 -13.20 1.96
N SER A 236 6.00 -14.11 1.60
CA SER A 236 7.00 -14.65 2.52
C SER A 236 8.17 -13.70 2.76
N GLU A 237 8.71 -13.08 1.70
CA GLU A 237 9.94 -12.29 1.79
C GLU A 237 9.69 -10.79 2.00
N ALA A 238 8.55 -10.29 1.54
CA ALA A 238 8.18 -8.88 1.69
C ALA A 238 7.08 -8.65 2.71
N TYR A 239 6.46 -9.71 3.22
CA TYR A 239 5.31 -9.66 4.13
C TYR A 239 4.12 -8.90 3.53
N GLU A 240 4.03 -8.81 2.22
CA GLU A 240 2.94 -8.11 1.54
C GLU A 240 1.75 -9.06 1.31
N ILE A 241 0.55 -8.50 1.24
CA ILE A 241 -0.68 -9.27 1.03
C ILE A 241 -0.77 -9.67 -0.44
N PRO A 242 -0.87 -10.98 -0.76
CA PRO A 242 -1.02 -11.42 -2.14
C PRO A 242 -2.35 -10.98 -2.73
N MET A 243 -2.34 -10.59 -4.01
CA MET A 243 -3.50 -10.07 -4.73
C MET A 243 -4.18 -11.12 -5.60
N VAL A 244 -3.64 -12.33 -5.68
CA VAL A 244 -4.24 -13.45 -6.42
C VAL A 244 -4.91 -14.45 -5.50
N GLU A 245 -5.90 -15.15 -6.02
CA GLU A 245 -6.59 -16.23 -5.32
C GLU A 245 -5.66 -17.43 -5.09
N GLY A 246 -5.88 -18.16 -4.00
CA GLY A 246 -5.15 -19.40 -3.70
C GLY A 246 -3.73 -19.21 -3.15
N VAL A 247 -3.27 -18.00 -2.91
CA VAL A 247 -2.01 -17.72 -2.21
C VAL A 247 -2.29 -17.35 -0.75
N ALA A 248 -1.61 -18.02 0.17
CA ALA A 248 -1.74 -17.77 1.60
C ALA A 248 -1.25 -16.36 1.99
N LEU A 249 -1.91 -15.77 2.98
CA LEU A 249 -1.42 -14.55 3.64
C LEU A 249 -0.08 -14.82 4.33
N PRO A 250 0.74 -13.77 4.58
CA PRO A 250 1.87 -13.89 5.48
C PRO A 250 1.44 -14.54 6.81
N GLU A 251 2.17 -15.54 7.29
CA GLU A 251 1.83 -16.33 8.48
C GLU A 251 1.59 -15.46 9.73
N ALA A 252 2.32 -14.35 9.83
CA ALA A 252 2.20 -13.41 10.94
C ALA A 252 1.01 -12.44 10.83
N LEU A 253 0.21 -12.49 9.76
CA LEU A 253 -1.02 -11.70 9.65
C LEU A 253 -2.21 -12.55 10.13
N PRO A 254 -3.05 -12.01 11.04
CA PRO A 254 -4.29 -12.70 11.39
C PRO A 254 -5.19 -12.84 10.17
N ALA A 255 -5.95 -13.95 10.11
CA ALA A 255 -6.89 -14.23 9.01
C ALA A 255 -7.84 -13.04 8.75
N ALA A 256 -8.26 -12.32 9.81
CA ALA A 256 -9.08 -11.12 9.72
C ALA A 256 -8.45 -9.98 8.88
N ALA A 257 -7.12 -9.92 8.72
CA ALA A 257 -6.46 -8.96 7.82
C ALA A 257 -6.73 -9.29 6.34
N GLY A 258 -7.09 -10.56 6.03
CA GLY A 258 -7.49 -11.01 4.69
C GLY A 258 -8.99 -10.91 4.45
N ASP A 259 -9.81 -10.97 5.51
CA ASP A 259 -11.27 -11.07 5.39
C ASP A 259 -11.98 -9.71 5.33
N ASN A 260 -11.29 -8.60 5.60
CA ASN A 260 -11.89 -7.27 5.62
C ASN A 260 -11.13 -6.19 4.84
N PRO A 261 -10.46 -6.48 3.74
CA PRO A 261 -10.00 -5.43 2.85
C PRO A 261 -11.23 -4.94 2.09
N ARG A 262 -11.78 -3.78 2.46
CA ARG A 262 -12.64 -3.06 1.51
C ARG A 262 -11.79 -2.81 0.28
N PRO A 263 -12.12 -3.35 -0.89
CA PRO A 263 -11.40 -3.04 -2.10
C PRO A 263 -11.46 -1.53 -2.31
N LEU A 264 -10.37 -0.95 -2.82
CA LEU A 264 -10.35 0.44 -3.29
C LEU A 264 -11.45 0.74 -4.33
N ASN A 265 -12.19 -0.28 -4.77
CA ASN A 265 -13.38 -0.23 -5.62
C ASN A 265 -14.70 0.05 -4.88
N SER A 266 -14.69 0.43 -3.61
CA SER A 266 -15.90 1.07 -3.08
C SER A 266 -16.25 2.27 -3.98
N PRO A 267 -17.51 2.73 -4.05
CA PRO A 267 -17.86 3.96 -4.79
C PRO A 267 -16.92 5.13 -4.52
N ALA A 268 -16.25 5.16 -3.36
CA ALA A 268 -15.22 6.10 -2.98
C ALA A 268 -13.94 6.01 -3.84
N SER A 269 -13.47 4.83 -4.25
CA SER A 269 -12.28 4.73 -5.11
C SER A 269 -12.54 5.13 -6.56
N ARG A 270 -13.78 4.91 -7.03
CA ARG A 270 -14.24 5.45 -8.33
C ARG A 270 -14.40 6.97 -8.31
N MET A 271 -14.62 7.58 -7.14
CA MET A 271 -14.65 9.04 -7.00
C MET A 271 -13.27 9.68 -6.97
N CYS A 272 -12.22 8.96 -6.59
CA CYS A 272 -10.84 9.45 -6.68
C CYS A 272 -10.44 9.68 -8.15
N ALA A 273 -10.84 8.77 -9.04
CA ALA A 273 -10.65 8.90 -10.49
C ALA A 273 -11.53 9.98 -11.15
N ARG A 274 -12.60 10.46 -10.49
CA ARG A 274 -13.56 11.42 -11.09
C ARG A 274 -13.47 12.86 -10.56
N ARG A 275 -12.54 13.20 -9.65
CA ARG A 275 -12.42 14.55 -9.08
C ARG A 275 -11.20 15.35 -9.52
N SER A 276 -10.51 14.89 -10.56
CA SER A 276 -9.46 15.66 -11.25
C SER A 276 -9.96 16.25 -12.58
N SER A 277 -11.26 16.21 -12.85
CA SER A 277 -11.88 16.92 -13.97
C SER A 277 -12.60 18.17 -13.48
#